data_a7edb57d2423741dc4abc2899a495e9d
#
_entry.id   a7edb57d2423741dc4abc2899a495e9d
#
_cell.length_a   1.000
_cell.length_b   1.000
_cell.length_c   1.000
_cell.angle_alpha   90.00
_cell.angle_beta   90.00
_cell.angle_gamma   90.00
#
_symmetry.space_group_name_H-M   'P 1'
#
loop_
_entity.id
_entity.type
_entity.pdbx_description
1 polymer ?
#
loop_
_entity_poly.entity_id
_entity_poly.type
_entity_poly.pdbx_seq_one_letter_code
_entity_poly.pdbx_strand_id
1 'polypeptide(L)'
;PQAISASDGTNVSLGSIFTSQHPFNHKITWYENYSNGKKNWILFKTHGYNLYATVPDMPFLDTITSDFNDRDLVSGTPYLRIFEGFGKKILFRLNSIKNTAPWFYYVHIMDLHMTKKLPDEYTNNKFASNSWEQRLAVIDTWIGKILNEVNLENTLVVLTADHGEFDHDLDIDYGEMPKLQKTLNFF
;
A
#
# COMPACT_ATOMS: atom_id res chain seq x y z
N PRO A 1 11.45 -8.92 -15.67
CA PRO A 1 11.95 -8.42 -14.40
C PRO A 1 11.29 -9.20 -13.27
N GLN A 2 12.05 -9.62 -12.26
CA GLN A 2 11.50 -10.26 -11.06
C GLN A 2 11.47 -9.22 -9.95
N ALA A 3 10.29 -9.02 -9.33
CA ALA A 3 10.15 -8.26 -8.10
C ALA A 3 10.10 -9.25 -6.92
N ILE A 4 10.88 -8.98 -5.89
CA ILE A 4 10.97 -9.82 -4.68
C ILE A 4 10.58 -8.95 -3.50
N SER A 5 9.53 -9.35 -2.76
CA SER A 5 9.17 -8.74 -1.48
C SER A 5 10.01 -9.31 -0.34
N ALA A 6 10.16 -8.56 0.73
CA ALA A 6 10.88 -9.00 1.92
C ALA A 6 10.10 -10.05 2.74
N SER A 7 8.79 -10.11 2.56
CA SER A 7 7.86 -11.04 3.21
C SER A 7 6.60 -11.19 2.37
N ASP A 8 5.78 -12.15 2.69
CA ASP A 8 4.44 -12.40 2.16
C ASP A 8 3.34 -11.62 2.88
N GLY A 9 3.69 -10.74 3.79
CA GLY A 9 2.73 -9.98 4.60
C GLY A 9 3.09 -8.53 4.82
N THR A 10 2.04 -7.70 4.85
CA THR A 10 2.11 -6.24 4.87
C THR A 10 2.99 -5.70 6.00
N ASN A 11 2.76 -6.13 7.26
CA ASN A 11 3.50 -5.59 8.40
C ASN A 11 5.01 -5.77 8.28
N VAL A 12 5.42 -6.98 7.91
CA VAL A 12 6.84 -7.34 7.81
C VAL A 12 7.48 -6.68 6.61
N SER A 13 6.79 -6.66 5.46
CA SER A 13 7.28 -6.03 4.24
C SER A 13 7.40 -4.51 4.38
N LEU A 14 6.38 -3.84 4.92
CA LEU A 14 6.45 -2.41 5.23
C LEU A 14 7.53 -2.11 6.28
N GLY A 15 7.70 -3.02 7.26
CA GLY A 15 8.81 -2.94 8.21
C GLY A 15 10.16 -2.86 7.51
N SER A 16 10.39 -3.72 6.52
CA SER A 16 11.61 -3.71 5.72
C SER A 16 11.76 -2.44 4.89
N ILE A 17 10.69 -2.01 4.20
CA ILE A 17 10.70 -0.79 3.39
C ILE A 17 11.03 0.43 4.25
N PHE A 18 10.39 0.56 5.40
CA PHE A 18 10.48 1.78 6.20
C PHE A 18 11.65 1.83 7.18
N THR A 19 12.25 0.69 7.49
CA THR A 19 13.48 0.66 8.29
C THR A 19 14.73 0.46 7.45
N SER A 20 14.60 0.13 6.16
CA SER A 20 15.67 -0.34 5.27
C SER A 20 16.44 -1.53 5.86
N GLN A 21 15.74 -2.39 6.60
CA GLN A 21 16.31 -3.56 7.25
C GLN A 21 15.63 -4.84 6.77
N HIS A 22 16.38 -5.92 6.73
CA HIS A 22 15.81 -7.24 6.48
C HIS A 22 14.90 -7.67 7.67
N PRO A 23 13.84 -8.46 7.47
CA PRO A 23 12.92 -8.90 8.52
C PRO A 23 13.60 -9.44 9.78
N PHE A 24 14.65 -10.22 9.64
CA PHE A 24 15.43 -10.74 10.79
C PHE A 24 16.09 -9.65 11.65
N ASN A 25 16.36 -8.48 11.08
CA ASN A 25 17.03 -7.39 11.77
C ASN A 25 16.07 -6.42 12.45
N HIS A 26 14.95 -6.08 11.80
CA HIS A 26 13.99 -5.14 12.38
C HIS A 26 13.04 -5.79 13.40
N LYS A 27 12.91 -7.15 13.40
CA LYS A 27 12.10 -7.95 14.35
C LYS A 27 10.62 -7.56 14.39
N ILE A 28 10.11 -6.88 13.37
CA ILE A 28 8.69 -6.57 13.23
C ILE A 28 7.99 -7.85 12.79
N THR A 29 6.99 -8.26 13.52
CA THR A 29 6.20 -9.45 13.23
C THR A 29 4.76 -9.06 12.89
N TRP A 30 3.92 -10.05 12.55
CA TRP A 30 2.50 -9.86 12.32
C TRP A 30 1.75 -9.24 13.53
N TYR A 31 2.28 -9.42 14.74
CA TYR A 31 1.64 -9.06 16.00
C TYR A 31 2.32 -7.91 16.75
N GLU A 32 3.53 -7.54 16.37
CA GLU A 32 4.29 -6.51 17.07
C GLU A 32 4.23 -5.17 16.33
N ASN A 33 3.89 -4.14 17.08
CA ASN A 33 3.81 -2.77 16.58
C ASN A 33 5.20 -2.20 16.31
N TYR A 34 5.28 -1.29 15.34
CA TYR A 34 6.47 -0.53 14.91
C TYR A 34 7.11 0.36 16.00
N SER A 35 6.77 0.17 17.27
CA SER A 35 7.08 1.11 18.36
C SER A 35 8.58 1.38 18.57
N ASN A 36 9.47 0.54 18.10
CA ASN A 36 10.90 0.60 18.44
C ASN A 36 11.88 0.68 17.24
N GLY A 37 11.39 0.73 16.00
CA GLY A 37 12.24 0.79 14.80
C GLY A 37 12.58 2.24 14.39
N LYS A 38 13.84 2.51 14.04
CA LYS A 38 14.19 3.76 13.35
C LYS A 38 13.52 3.78 12.00
N LYS A 39 12.54 4.65 11.83
CA LYS A 39 11.83 4.83 10.58
C LYS A 39 12.60 5.81 9.68
N ASN A 40 12.87 5.42 8.44
CA ASN A 40 13.71 6.23 7.53
C ASN A 40 13.09 7.56 7.13
N TRP A 41 11.76 7.74 7.21
CA TRP A 41 11.15 9.06 6.95
C TRP A 41 11.54 10.14 7.96
N ILE A 42 12.12 9.77 9.10
CA ILE A 42 12.76 10.75 9.98
C ILE A 42 13.84 11.54 9.23
N LEU A 43 14.55 10.91 8.27
CA LEU A 43 15.51 11.61 7.41
C LEU A 43 14.85 12.72 6.59
N PHE A 44 13.65 12.50 6.06
CA PHE A 44 12.92 13.55 5.35
C PHE A 44 12.59 14.73 6.27
N LYS A 45 12.14 14.45 7.52
CA LYS A 45 11.91 15.51 8.51
C LYS A 45 13.17 16.31 8.83
N THR A 46 14.30 15.65 9.02
CA THR A 46 15.58 16.33 9.29
C THR A 46 16.05 17.19 8.13
N HIS A 47 15.56 16.92 6.90
CA HIS A 47 15.80 17.74 5.70
C HIS A 47 14.67 18.74 5.42
N GLY A 48 13.78 18.97 6.37
CA GLY A 48 12.75 19.99 6.29
C GLY A 48 11.49 19.59 5.50
N TYR A 49 11.31 18.29 5.18
CA TYR A 49 10.09 17.82 4.54
C TYR A 49 8.92 17.73 5.52
N ASN A 50 7.76 18.15 5.08
CA ASN A 50 6.51 17.84 5.73
C ASN A 50 6.02 16.46 5.29
N LEU A 51 5.66 15.61 6.25
CA LEU A 51 5.22 14.23 5.99
C LEU A 51 3.70 14.14 6.06
N TYR A 52 3.10 13.63 5.00
CA TYR A 52 1.65 13.43 4.88
C TYR A 52 1.32 11.98 4.55
N ALA A 53 0.17 11.50 5.00
CA ALA A 53 -0.33 10.18 4.64
C ALA A 53 -1.84 10.18 4.39
N THR A 54 -2.27 9.31 3.47
CA THR A 54 -3.66 8.87 3.36
C THR A 54 -3.65 7.35 3.31
N VAL A 55 -4.11 6.73 4.38
CA VAL A 55 -4.04 5.28 4.59
C VAL A 55 -5.36 4.75 5.16
N PRO A 56 -5.70 3.48 4.95
CA PRO A 56 -6.79 2.84 5.68
C PRO A 56 -6.58 2.93 7.19
N ASP A 57 -7.70 3.08 7.93
CA ASP A 57 -7.70 3.10 9.39
C ASP A 57 -7.46 1.69 9.94
N MET A 58 -6.19 1.33 9.99
CA MET A 58 -5.72 0.03 10.48
C MET A 58 -4.59 0.24 11.48
N PRO A 59 -4.56 -0.51 12.60
CA PRO A 59 -3.63 -0.27 13.70
C PRO A 59 -2.16 -0.18 13.30
N PHE A 60 -1.71 -1.01 12.35
CA PHE A 60 -0.33 -1.00 11.89
C PHE A 60 -0.02 0.22 11.00
N LEU A 61 -0.95 0.67 10.15
CA LEU A 61 -0.78 1.87 9.32
C LEU A 61 -0.86 3.15 10.17
N ASP A 62 -1.72 3.16 11.19
CA ASP A 62 -1.75 4.22 12.19
C ASP A 62 -0.40 4.33 12.90
N THR A 63 0.12 3.21 13.40
CA THR A 63 1.41 3.19 14.09
C THR A 63 2.57 3.61 13.20
N ILE A 64 2.61 3.11 11.96
CA ILE A 64 3.70 3.39 11.04
C ILE A 64 3.75 4.85 10.62
N THR A 65 2.60 5.50 10.50
CA THR A 65 2.47 6.92 10.12
C THR A 65 2.35 7.87 11.33
N SER A 66 2.50 7.38 12.56
CA SER A 66 2.29 8.17 13.78
C SER A 66 3.15 9.44 13.90
N ASP A 67 4.34 9.44 13.28
CA ASP A 67 5.28 10.57 13.29
C ASP A 67 5.05 11.57 12.15
N PHE A 68 4.03 11.36 11.30
CA PHE A 68 3.74 12.26 10.19
C PHE A 68 3.14 13.58 10.68
N ASN A 69 3.38 14.66 9.92
CA ASN A 69 2.87 15.98 10.27
C ASN A 69 1.33 16.04 10.23
N ASP A 70 0.75 15.36 9.22
CA ASP A 70 -0.69 15.23 9.08
C ASP A 70 -1.04 13.93 8.33
N ARG A 71 -2.17 13.31 8.68
CA ARG A 71 -2.58 12.04 8.11
C ARG A 71 -4.08 11.83 8.11
N ASP A 72 -4.58 11.24 7.04
CA ASP A 72 -5.94 10.78 6.91
C ASP A 72 -5.98 9.28 7.20
N LEU A 73 -6.50 8.89 8.37
CA LEU A 73 -6.88 7.51 8.65
C LEU A 73 -8.30 7.31 8.14
N VAL A 74 -8.45 6.52 7.09
CA VAL A 74 -9.71 6.41 6.35
C VAL A 74 -10.43 5.13 6.74
N SER A 75 -11.49 5.29 7.52
CA SER A 75 -12.34 4.16 7.93
C SER A 75 -13.21 3.65 6.78
N GLY A 76 -13.45 2.34 6.77
CA GLY A 76 -14.29 1.62 5.82
C GLY A 76 -14.53 0.20 6.31
N THR A 77 -15.38 -0.60 5.64
CA THR A 77 -15.70 -1.97 6.06
C THR A 77 -15.37 -2.97 4.95
N PRO A 78 -14.27 -3.71 5.07
CA PRO A 78 -13.20 -3.59 6.07
C PRO A 78 -12.32 -2.35 5.85
N TYR A 79 -12.28 -1.76 4.66
CA TYR A 79 -11.63 -0.49 4.29
C TYR A 79 -12.30 0.14 3.08
N LEU A 80 -12.15 1.46 2.93
CA LEU A 80 -12.70 2.22 1.82
C LEU A 80 -11.85 1.99 0.57
N ARG A 81 -12.49 1.64 -0.55
CA ARG A 81 -11.80 1.41 -1.81
C ARG A 81 -11.50 2.70 -2.54
N ILE A 82 -10.57 2.61 -3.49
CA ILE A 82 -10.13 3.75 -4.28
C ILE A 82 -11.30 4.43 -5.01
N PHE A 83 -12.22 3.68 -5.56
CA PHE A 83 -13.42 4.20 -6.27
C PHE A 83 -14.59 4.55 -5.33
N GLU A 84 -14.65 4.02 -4.10
CA GLU A 84 -15.68 4.31 -3.11
C GLU A 84 -15.46 5.63 -2.34
N GLY A 85 -14.40 6.37 -2.68
CA GLY A 85 -14.08 7.66 -2.08
C GLY A 85 -12.66 7.79 -1.56
N PHE A 86 -11.92 6.69 -1.40
CA PHE A 86 -10.53 6.73 -0.97
C PHE A 86 -9.67 7.53 -1.96
N GLY A 87 -9.84 7.30 -3.27
CA GLY A 87 -9.15 8.07 -4.30
C GLY A 87 -9.48 9.57 -4.27
N LYS A 88 -10.72 9.95 -3.94
CA LYS A 88 -11.08 11.36 -3.75
C LYS A 88 -10.36 12.00 -2.55
N LYS A 89 -10.16 11.25 -1.46
CA LYS A 89 -9.40 11.73 -0.30
C LYS A 89 -7.93 11.93 -0.65
N ILE A 90 -7.34 11.00 -1.42
CA ILE A 90 -5.97 11.14 -1.94
C ILE A 90 -5.84 12.43 -2.76
N LEU A 91 -6.72 12.64 -3.73
CA LEU A 91 -6.69 13.85 -4.58
C LEU A 91 -6.89 15.13 -3.76
N PHE A 92 -7.80 15.12 -2.80
CA PHE A 92 -8.04 16.26 -1.91
C PHE A 92 -6.77 16.59 -1.10
N ARG A 93 -6.15 15.59 -0.48
CA ARG A 93 -4.90 15.77 0.27
C ARG A 93 -3.79 16.29 -0.64
N LEU A 94 -3.58 15.68 -1.79
CA LEU A 94 -2.55 16.08 -2.73
C LEU A 94 -2.73 17.54 -3.17
N ASN A 95 -3.96 17.96 -3.48
CA ASN A 95 -4.26 19.34 -3.83
C ASN A 95 -3.98 20.33 -2.69
N SER A 96 -4.13 19.91 -1.44
CA SER A 96 -3.83 20.76 -0.29
C SER A 96 -2.35 20.94 -0.03
N ILE A 97 -1.50 19.97 -0.42
CA ILE A 97 -0.07 19.96 -0.09
C ILE A 97 0.86 20.26 -1.27
N LYS A 98 0.41 20.09 -2.52
CA LYS A 98 1.27 20.18 -3.71
C LYS A 98 2.03 21.52 -3.88
N ASN A 99 1.52 22.57 -3.24
CA ASN A 99 2.17 23.89 -3.25
C ASN A 99 2.95 24.19 -1.95
N THR A 100 3.00 23.25 -1.01
CA THR A 100 3.77 23.35 0.23
C THR A 100 5.03 22.51 0.08
N ALA A 101 6.13 23.12 -0.29
CA ALA A 101 7.39 22.39 -0.49
C ALA A 101 8.34 22.58 0.70
N PRO A 102 9.21 21.58 0.98
CA PRO A 102 9.19 20.22 0.44
C PRO A 102 8.20 19.31 1.20
N TRP A 103 7.64 18.34 0.50
CA TRP A 103 6.73 17.37 1.12
C TRP A 103 7.05 15.93 0.71
N PHE A 104 6.69 14.98 1.59
CA PHE A 104 6.63 13.55 1.35
C PHE A 104 5.20 13.08 1.60
N TYR A 105 4.63 12.35 0.66
CA TYR A 105 3.26 11.85 0.77
C TYR A 105 3.21 10.34 0.59
N TYR A 106 2.75 9.65 1.63
CA TYR A 106 2.55 8.21 1.62
C TYR A 106 1.09 7.84 1.44
N VAL A 107 0.83 6.97 0.49
CA VAL A 107 -0.51 6.42 0.22
C VAL A 107 -0.45 4.91 0.27
N HIS A 108 -1.37 4.27 0.97
CA HIS A 108 -1.49 2.82 1.00
C HIS A 108 -2.85 2.39 0.44
N ILE A 109 -2.84 1.68 -0.71
CA ILE A 109 -4.04 1.24 -1.43
C ILE A 109 -4.22 -0.25 -1.18
N MET A 110 -5.40 -0.64 -0.65
CA MET A 110 -5.71 -2.03 -0.27
C MET A 110 -6.60 -2.76 -1.30
N ASP A 111 -6.86 -2.15 -2.44
CA ASP A 111 -7.88 -2.64 -3.39
C ASP A 111 -7.56 -4.00 -3.99
N LEU A 112 -6.29 -4.40 -4.06
CA LEU A 112 -5.89 -5.72 -4.53
C LEU A 112 -6.03 -6.82 -3.47
N HIS A 113 -6.07 -6.48 -2.19
CA HIS A 113 -6.19 -7.43 -1.09
C HIS A 113 -7.60 -8.04 -0.94
N MET A 114 -8.55 -7.71 -1.81
CA MET A 114 -9.96 -8.12 -1.62
C MET A 114 -10.51 -8.99 -2.74
N THR A 115 -11.25 -10.01 -2.30
CA THR A 115 -12.11 -10.85 -3.15
C THR A 115 -13.47 -10.24 -3.49
N LYS A 116 -13.84 -9.07 -2.92
CA LYS A 116 -15.16 -8.47 -3.10
C LYS A 116 -15.39 -8.05 -4.56
N LYS A 117 -16.51 -8.45 -5.12
CA LYS A 117 -16.90 -8.16 -6.51
C LYS A 117 -16.86 -6.65 -6.81
N LEU A 118 -16.28 -6.29 -7.94
CA LEU A 118 -16.34 -4.93 -8.46
C LEU A 118 -17.78 -4.60 -8.91
N PRO A 119 -18.21 -3.34 -8.81
CA PRO A 119 -19.42 -2.88 -9.47
C PRO A 119 -19.36 -3.12 -10.99
N ASP A 120 -20.50 -3.39 -11.61
CA ASP A 120 -20.59 -3.75 -13.02
C ASP A 120 -19.98 -2.68 -13.96
N GLU A 121 -20.01 -1.42 -13.56
CA GLU A 121 -19.37 -0.31 -14.29
C GLU A 121 -17.85 -0.46 -14.44
N TYR A 122 -17.18 -1.23 -13.57
CA TYR A 122 -15.74 -1.50 -13.58
C TYR A 122 -15.39 -2.85 -14.17
N THR A 123 -16.37 -3.72 -14.48
CA THR A 123 -16.13 -5.09 -14.98
C THR A 123 -15.98 -5.19 -16.49
N ASN A 124 -16.32 -4.14 -17.23
CA ASN A 124 -16.32 -4.12 -18.69
C ASN A 124 -15.00 -3.59 -19.31
N ASN A 125 -13.88 -3.74 -18.61
CA ASN A 125 -12.61 -3.31 -19.15
C ASN A 125 -12.09 -4.31 -20.19
N LYS A 126 -11.96 -3.86 -21.46
CA LYS A 126 -11.48 -4.67 -22.57
C LYS A 126 -10.04 -5.19 -22.45
N PHE A 127 -9.28 -4.64 -21.52
CA PHE A 127 -7.89 -5.03 -21.25
C PHE A 127 -7.75 -6.01 -20.08
N ALA A 128 -8.86 -6.36 -19.43
CA ALA A 128 -8.88 -7.23 -18.27
C ALA A 128 -9.61 -8.54 -18.58
N SER A 129 -8.93 -9.66 -18.42
CA SER A 129 -9.44 -11.00 -18.70
C SER A 129 -10.03 -11.71 -17.48
N ASN A 130 -9.68 -11.24 -16.27
CA ASN A 130 -10.14 -11.80 -15.00
C ASN A 130 -10.42 -10.69 -13.98
N SER A 131 -10.97 -11.06 -12.83
CA SER A 131 -11.37 -10.13 -11.77
C SER A 131 -10.21 -9.35 -11.17
N TRP A 132 -9.03 -9.95 -11.11
CA TRP A 132 -7.82 -9.32 -10.58
C TRP A 132 -7.29 -8.23 -11.53
N GLU A 133 -7.23 -8.53 -12.84
CA GLU A 133 -6.85 -7.55 -13.86
C GLU A 133 -7.85 -6.39 -13.94
N GLN A 134 -9.15 -6.66 -13.71
CA GLN A 134 -10.17 -5.60 -13.63
C GLN A 134 -9.89 -4.65 -12.45
N ARG A 135 -9.50 -5.16 -11.29
CA ARG A 135 -9.10 -4.34 -10.14
C ARG A 135 -7.86 -3.51 -10.42
N LEU A 136 -6.84 -4.12 -11.05
CA LEU A 136 -5.65 -3.40 -11.50
C LEU A 136 -6.01 -2.25 -12.44
N ALA A 137 -6.90 -2.48 -13.41
CA ALA A 137 -7.33 -1.44 -14.34
C ALA A 137 -8.07 -0.27 -13.65
N VAL A 138 -8.83 -0.55 -12.59
CA VAL A 138 -9.46 0.50 -11.77
C VAL A 138 -8.39 1.30 -11.04
N ILE A 139 -7.43 0.63 -10.39
CA ILE A 139 -6.34 1.30 -9.68
C ILE A 139 -5.50 2.13 -10.64
N ASP A 140 -5.15 1.58 -11.81
CA ASP A 140 -4.40 2.28 -12.85
C ASP A 140 -5.09 3.58 -13.30
N THR A 141 -6.41 3.51 -13.50
CA THR A 141 -7.23 4.70 -13.80
C THR A 141 -7.10 5.78 -12.71
N TRP A 142 -7.09 5.39 -11.44
CA TRP A 142 -6.93 6.33 -10.33
C TRP A 142 -5.50 6.83 -10.18
N ILE A 143 -4.50 5.99 -10.42
CA ILE A 143 -3.10 6.40 -10.49
C ILE A 143 -2.92 7.47 -11.57
N GLY A 144 -3.51 7.29 -12.76
CA GLY A 144 -3.52 8.31 -13.80
C GLY A 144 -4.09 9.66 -13.34
N LYS A 145 -5.22 9.64 -12.61
CA LYS A 145 -5.80 10.87 -12.03
C LYS A 145 -4.87 11.53 -11.00
N ILE A 146 -4.21 10.72 -10.17
CA ILE A 146 -3.26 11.22 -9.15
C ILE A 146 -2.04 11.83 -9.83
N LEU A 147 -1.47 11.17 -10.85
CA LEU A 147 -0.31 11.67 -11.58
C LEU A 147 -0.59 12.98 -12.32
N ASN A 148 -1.81 13.19 -12.80
CA ASN A 148 -2.20 14.46 -13.43
C ASN A 148 -2.22 15.67 -12.46
N GLU A 149 -2.28 15.41 -11.14
CA GLU A 149 -2.19 16.46 -10.12
C GLU A 149 -0.76 16.73 -9.64
N VAL A 150 0.22 15.93 -10.09
CA VAL A 150 1.61 16.00 -9.65
C VAL A 150 2.46 16.65 -10.72
N ASN A 151 3.29 17.62 -10.34
CA ASN A 151 4.33 18.14 -11.24
C ASN A 151 5.53 17.17 -11.24
N LEU A 152 5.60 16.31 -12.27
CA LEU A 152 6.65 15.30 -12.42
C LEU A 152 8.04 15.87 -12.70
N GLU A 153 8.17 17.16 -13.04
CA GLU A 153 9.47 17.81 -13.22
C GLU A 153 10.22 18.02 -11.89
N ASN A 154 9.48 18.11 -10.79
CA ASN A 154 10.04 18.38 -9.46
C ASN A 154 9.59 17.39 -8.38
N THR A 155 8.88 16.34 -8.76
CA THR A 155 8.34 15.33 -7.82
C THR A 155 8.77 13.93 -8.24
N LEU A 156 9.43 13.22 -7.35
CA LEU A 156 9.68 11.78 -7.51
C LEU A 156 8.44 11.01 -7.08
N VAL A 157 7.88 10.21 -7.99
CA VAL A 157 6.80 9.28 -7.71
C VAL A 157 7.36 7.87 -7.65
N VAL A 158 7.08 7.16 -6.55
CA VAL A 158 7.43 5.73 -6.38
C VAL A 158 6.14 4.94 -6.29
N LEU A 159 5.94 4.02 -7.24
CA LEU A 159 4.85 3.07 -7.26
C LEU A 159 5.43 1.67 -7.01
N THR A 160 4.98 1.02 -5.94
CA THR A 160 5.45 -0.30 -5.57
C THR A 160 4.36 -1.10 -4.87
N ALA A 161 4.53 -2.41 -4.77
CA ALA A 161 3.77 -3.26 -3.87
C ALA A 161 4.66 -3.64 -2.66
N ASP A 162 4.04 -3.89 -1.54
CA ASP A 162 4.68 -4.39 -0.33
C ASP A 162 4.96 -5.90 -0.46
N HIS A 163 4.02 -6.67 -1.01
CA HIS A 163 4.14 -8.10 -1.33
C HIS A 163 3.22 -8.48 -2.49
N GLY A 164 3.29 -9.73 -2.92
CA GLY A 164 2.33 -10.32 -3.86
C GLY A 164 1.03 -10.71 -3.15
N GLU A 165 -0.03 -10.88 -3.92
CA GLU A 165 -1.31 -11.41 -3.44
C GLU A 165 -1.60 -12.75 -4.12
N PHE A 166 -2.26 -13.66 -3.42
CA PHE A 166 -2.76 -14.88 -4.02
C PHE A 166 -3.99 -14.57 -4.86
N ASP A 167 -3.95 -14.94 -6.12
CA ASP A 167 -5.15 -14.91 -6.95
C ASP A 167 -6.03 -16.11 -6.60
N HIS A 168 -7.11 -15.85 -5.86
CA HIS A 168 -8.09 -16.88 -5.48
C HIS A 168 -8.91 -17.40 -6.67
N ASP A 169 -8.84 -16.73 -7.83
CA ASP A 169 -9.48 -17.17 -9.06
C ASP A 169 -8.58 -18.12 -9.88
N LEU A 170 -7.31 -18.24 -9.52
CA LEU A 170 -6.46 -19.30 -10.03
C LEU A 170 -6.75 -20.58 -9.22
N ASP A 171 -7.22 -21.64 -9.91
CA ASP A 171 -7.26 -23.00 -9.38
C ASP A 171 -5.83 -23.50 -9.12
N ILE A 172 -5.18 -22.93 -8.14
CA ILE A 172 -3.90 -23.46 -7.66
C ILE A 172 -4.25 -24.68 -6.83
N ASP A 173 -3.99 -25.83 -7.40
CA ASP A 173 -4.03 -27.10 -6.66
C ASP A 173 -2.98 -27.05 -5.53
N TYR A 174 -3.42 -26.65 -4.36
CA TYR A 174 -2.60 -26.66 -3.14
C TYR A 174 -2.13 -28.08 -2.75
N GLY A 175 -2.51 -29.11 -3.51
CA GLY A 175 -2.10 -30.51 -3.27
C GLY A 175 -0.60 -30.75 -3.39
N GLU A 176 0.11 -29.97 -4.18
CA GLU A 176 1.55 -30.11 -4.43
C GLU A 176 2.44 -29.15 -3.62
N MET A 177 1.89 -28.34 -2.73
CA MET A 177 2.75 -27.54 -1.84
C MET A 177 3.65 -28.46 -1.00
N PRO A 178 4.97 -28.26 -1.02
CA PRO A 178 5.86 -29.00 -0.14
C PRO A 178 5.39 -28.91 1.31
N LYS A 179 5.41 -30.01 2.04
CA LYS A 179 5.00 -30.06 3.47
C LYS A 179 5.65 -28.98 4.33
N LEU A 180 6.82 -28.47 3.90
CA LEU A 180 7.54 -27.38 4.57
C LEU A 180 6.76 -26.05 4.56
N GLN A 181 6.06 -25.73 3.48
CA GLN A 181 5.30 -24.49 3.36
C GLN A 181 4.02 -24.52 4.20
N LYS A 182 3.41 -25.72 4.37
CA LYS A 182 2.29 -25.93 5.30
C LYS A 182 2.69 -25.77 6.77
N THR A 183 3.96 -25.98 7.10
CA THR A 183 4.48 -25.86 8.47
C THR A 183 4.86 -24.40 8.80
N LEU A 184 5.25 -23.60 7.80
CA LEU A 184 5.63 -22.17 7.98
C LEU A 184 4.41 -21.24 8.09
N ASN A 185 3.23 -21.66 7.68
CA ASN A 185 1.98 -20.89 7.83
C ASN A 185 1.35 -20.98 9.24
N PHE A 186 2.04 -21.60 10.21
CA PHE A 186 1.59 -21.75 11.60
C PHE A 186 2.56 -21.16 12.64
N PHE A 187 3.53 -20.32 12.20
CA PHE A 187 4.42 -19.64 13.13
C PHE A 187 4.39 -18.12 12.95
#